data_f3a33bb35646f92bc94a4ed49872f27f
#
_entry.id   f3a33bb35646f92bc94a4ed49872f27f
#
_cell.length_a   1.000
_cell.length_b   1.000
_cell.length_c   1.000
_cell.angle_alpha   90.00
_cell.angle_beta   90.00
_cell.angle_gamma   90.00
#
_symmetry.space_group_name_H-M   'P 1'
#
loop_
_entity.id
_entity.type
_entity.pdbx_description
1 polymer ?
#
loop_
_entity_poly.entity_id
_entity_poly.type
_entity_poly.pdbx_seq_one_letter_code
_entity_poly.pdbx_strand_id
1 'polypeptide(L)'
;MAGANIQPLKIKNKLAPTPKSHPLYSTEITDSAGNKVTLAEPRATRALVALMDQHAVIGGAAAHWGGPAAFAEMMSALHGIMFKEDNWFEKYNFINDAGHAENGIYALRALYGYDNLKLSDLKGFRSIESKLTGHGEAHLNPEGVLISNGPLGSGVPQAQGLA
;
A
#
# COMPACT_ATOMS: atom_id res chain seq x y z
N MET A 1 -22.96 -15.35 -33.51
CA MET A 1 -23.03 -14.77 -32.17
C MET A 1 -22.47 -13.36 -32.29
N ALA A 2 -23.29 -12.34 -32.07
CA ALA A 2 -22.79 -10.96 -32.04
C ALA A 2 -21.85 -10.81 -30.86
N GLY A 3 -20.58 -10.43 -31.11
CA GLY A 3 -19.61 -10.16 -30.06
C GLY A 3 -20.17 -9.10 -29.11
N ALA A 4 -20.22 -9.41 -27.83
CA ALA A 4 -20.59 -8.44 -26.83
C ALA A 4 -19.61 -7.24 -26.93
N ASN A 5 -20.14 -6.04 -27.15
CA ASN A 5 -19.36 -4.83 -27.18
C ASN A 5 -18.99 -4.48 -25.74
N ILE A 6 -17.91 -5.09 -25.23
CA ILE A 6 -17.41 -4.87 -23.88
C ILE A 6 -16.78 -3.49 -23.84
N GLN A 7 -17.44 -2.54 -23.20
CA GLN A 7 -16.88 -1.21 -22.93
C GLN A 7 -15.97 -1.31 -21.70
N PRO A 8 -14.74 -0.78 -21.77
CA PRO A 8 -13.87 -0.76 -20.60
C PRO A 8 -14.51 0.08 -19.47
N LEU A 9 -14.57 -0.49 -18.29
CA LEU A 9 -15.07 0.18 -17.10
C LEU A 9 -14.05 1.25 -16.66
N LYS A 10 -14.38 2.53 -16.86
CA LYS A 10 -13.57 3.62 -16.31
C LYS A 10 -13.90 3.79 -14.83
N ILE A 11 -13.06 3.24 -13.97
CA ILE A 11 -13.16 3.46 -12.54
C ILE A 11 -12.70 4.88 -12.22
N LYS A 12 -13.59 5.67 -11.64
CA LYS A 12 -13.21 6.94 -11.02
C LYS A 12 -12.57 6.64 -9.68
N ASN A 13 -11.25 6.63 -9.63
CA ASN A 13 -10.52 6.52 -8.38
C ASN A 13 -10.25 7.92 -7.79
N LYS A 14 -9.92 7.95 -6.50
CA LYS A 14 -9.49 9.15 -5.76
C LYS A 14 -8.06 9.01 -5.24
N LEU A 15 -7.30 8.09 -5.83
CA LEU A 15 -5.93 7.80 -5.41
C LEU A 15 -5.08 9.06 -5.46
N ALA A 16 -4.24 9.24 -4.45
CA ALA A 16 -3.30 10.34 -4.41
C ALA A 16 -2.22 10.17 -5.50
N PRO A 17 -1.71 11.29 -6.06
CA PRO A 17 -0.63 11.25 -7.02
C PRO A 17 0.67 10.74 -6.39
N THR A 18 1.65 10.46 -7.23
CA THR A 18 2.98 10.04 -6.80
C THR A 18 3.60 11.07 -5.83
N PRO A 19 4.19 10.60 -4.70
CA PRO A 19 4.90 11.49 -3.78
C PRO A 19 6.06 12.21 -4.48
N LYS A 20 6.22 13.50 -4.20
CA LYS A 20 7.29 14.31 -4.80
C LYS A 20 8.63 14.16 -4.06
N SER A 21 8.62 13.67 -2.85
CA SER A 21 9.82 13.49 -2.01
C SER A 21 10.29 12.04 -2.01
N HIS A 22 11.61 11.86 -1.80
CA HIS A 22 12.14 10.54 -1.47
C HIS A 22 11.60 10.05 -0.11
N PRO A 23 11.55 8.74 0.11
CA PRO A 23 11.11 8.20 1.39
C PRO A 23 12.03 8.65 2.54
N LEU A 24 11.45 8.89 3.72
CA LEU A 24 12.16 9.37 4.92
C LEU A 24 13.34 8.47 5.31
N TYR A 25 13.17 7.16 5.17
CA TYR A 25 14.25 6.18 5.30
C TYR A 25 14.37 5.45 3.97
N SER A 26 15.52 5.55 3.35
CA SER A 26 15.74 5.03 1.99
C SER A 26 16.96 4.14 1.91
N THR A 27 16.94 3.27 0.92
CA THR A 27 18.09 2.48 0.46
C THR A 27 18.29 2.73 -1.03
N GLU A 28 19.52 2.64 -1.48
CA GLU A 28 19.85 2.73 -2.91
C GLU A 28 20.17 1.33 -3.43
N ILE A 29 19.56 0.96 -4.54
CA ILE A 29 19.87 -0.27 -5.27
C ILE A 29 20.29 0.05 -6.69
N THR A 30 20.95 -0.90 -7.34
CA THR A 30 21.22 -0.83 -8.77
C THR A 30 20.30 -1.81 -9.51
N ASP A 31 19.53 -1.30 -10.47
CA ASP A 31 18.65 -2.14 -11.28
C ASP A 31 19.43 -2.98 -12.32
N SER A 32 18.74 -3.86 -13.05
CA SER A 32 19.35 -4.71 -14.07
C SER A 32 19.95 -3.94 -15.26
N ALA A 33 19.55 -2.68 -15.45
CA ALA A 33 20.10 -1.79 -16.47
C ALA A 33 21.29 -0.95 -15.98
N GLY A 34 21.69 -1.12 -14.70
CA GLY A 34 22.79 -0.38 -14.09
C GLY A 34 22.40 0.99 -13.51
N ASN A 35 21.13 1.33 -13.49
CA ASN A 35 20.66 2.62 -12.93
C ASN A 35 20.52 2.52 -11.41
N LYS A 36 20.87 3.60 -10.72
CA LYS A 36 20.62 3.75 -9.30
C LYS A 36 19.14 4.11 -9.05
N VAL A 37 18.52 3.40 -8.13
CA VAL A 37 17.12 3.60 -7.75
C VAL A 37 17.03 3.73 -6.24
N THR A 38 16.43 4.84 -5.78
CA THR A 38 16.16 5.07 -4.36
C THR A 38 14.81 4.47 -4.00
N LEU A 39 14.79 3.60 -3.01
CA LEU A 39 13.61 2.89 -2.51
C LEU A 39 13.39 3.19 -1.03
N ALA A 40 12.17 2.98 -0.53
CA ALA A 40 11.95 2.93 0.91
C ALA A 40 12.75 1.77 1.52
N GLU A 41 13.39 2.01 2.65
CA GLU A 41 14.21 1.01 3.35
C GLU A 41 13.32 -0.09 3.96
N PRO A 42 13.43 -1.35 3.52
CA PRO A 42 12.56 -2.43 3.99
C PRO A 42 12.67 -2.70 5.51
N ARG A 43 13.85 -2.47 6.10
CA ARG A 43 14.04 -2.60 7.56
C ARG A 43 13.26 -1.54 8.32
N ALA A 44 13.17 -0.33 7.79
CA ALA A 44 12.35 0.72 8.37
C ALA A 44 10.86 0.36 8.27
N THR A 45 10.41 -0.18 7.13
CA THR A 45 9.04 -0.69 6.97
C THR A 45 8.72 -1.73 8.06
N ARG A 46 9.60 -2.74 8.25
CA ARG A 46 9.41 -3.76 9.29
C ARG A 46 9.36 -3.18 10.70
N ALA A 47 10.24 -2.22 11.01
CA ALA A 47 10.23 -1.57 12.31
C ALA A 47 8.93 -0.81 12.57
N LEU A 48 8.40 -0.11 11.58
CA LEU A 48 7.13 0.60 11.68
C LEU A 48 5.94 -0.37 11.82
N VAL A 49 5.95 -1.50 11.14
CA VAL A 49 4.95 -2.57 11.34
C VAL A 49 4.99 -3.05 12.79
N ALA A 50 6.18 -3.33 13.34
CA ALA A 50 6.30 -3.76 14.74
C ALA A 50 5.74 -2.72 15.72
N LEU A 51 6.01 -1.43 15.48
CA LEU A 51 5.46 -0.35 16.30
C LEU A 51 3.93 -0.27 16.21
N MET A 52 3.37 -0.38 15.00
CA MET A 52 1.91 -0.41 14.82
C MET A 52 1.27 -1.59 15.54
N ASP A 53 1.86 -2.78 15.42
CA ASP A 53 1.36 -3.99 16.08
C ASP A 53 1.39 -3.85 17.61
N GLN A 54 2.47 -3.29 18.17
CA GLN A 54 2.56 -2.99 19.60
C GLN A 54 1.47 -2.02 20.06
N HIS A 55 1.26 -0.92 19.33
CA HIS A 55 0.20 0.04 19.65
C HIS A 55 -1.19 -0.59 19.57
N ALA A 56 -1.46 -1.41 18.55
CA ALA A 56 -2.72 -2.12 18.41
C ALA A 56 -2.98 -3.06 19.62
N VAL A 57 -1.97 -3.84 20.01
CA VAL A 57 -2.07 -4.77 21.15
C VAL A 57 -2.28 -4.04 22.48
N ILE A 58 -1.56 -2.94 22.71
CA ILE A 58 -1.75 -2.08 23.90
C ILE A 58 -3.18 -1.53 23.93
N GLY A 59 -3.76 -1.19 22.79
CA GLY A 59 -5.14 -0.75 22.63
C GLY A 59 -6.18 -1.89 22.67
N GLY A 60 -5.78 -3.15 22.90
CA GLY A 60 -6.68 -4.31 22.97
C GLY A 60 -7.06 -4.91 21.62
N ALA A 61 -6.39 -4.53 20.53
CA ALA A 61 -6.60 -5.09 19.19
C ALA A 61 -5.53 -6.13 18.84
N ALA A 62 -5.88 -7.08 17.96
CA ALA A 62 -4.91 -7.99 17.37
C ALA A 62 -4.24 -7.35 16.15
N ALA A 63 -3.06 -7.84 15.76
CA ALA A 63 -2.34 -7.40 14.59
C ALA A 63 -1.59 -8.56 13.92
N HIS A 64 -1.05 -8.34 12.72
CA HIS A 64 -0.34 -9.36 11.95
C HIS A 64 1.07 -8.86 11.60
N TRP A 65 2.07 -9.64 11.99
CA TRP A 65 3.48 -9.35 11.75
C TRP A 65 4.05 -10.06 10.51
N GLY A 66 3.80 -11.37 10.39
CA GLY A 66 4.53 -12.25 9.47
C GLY A 66 4.43 -11.83 7.99
N GLY A 67 3.21 -11.63 7.50
CA GLY A 67 2.96 -11.21 6.12
C GLY A 67 3.61 -9.86 5.79
N PRO A 68 3.27 -8.79 6.52
CA PRO A 68 3.81 -7.46 6.26
C PRO A 68 5.33 -7.38 6.42
N ALA A 69 5.93 -8.16 7.32
CA ALA A 69 7.38 -8.24 7.44
C ALA A 69 8.04 -8.98 6.27
N ALA A 70 7.40 -10.07 5.81
CA ALA A 70 7.95 -10.92 4.74
C ALA A 70 7.93 -10.24 3.37
N PHE A 71 6.95 -9.40 3.07
CA PHE A 71 6.86 -8.74 1.77
C PHE A 71 7.56 -7.38 1.67
N ALA A 72 8.21 -6.89 2.73
CA ALA A 72 8.73 -5.52 2.79
C ALA A 72 9.67 -5.16 1.62
N GLU A 73 10.55 -6.05 1.20
CA GLU A 73 11.44 -5.85 0.04
C GLU A 73 10.67 -5.78 -1.26
N MET A 74 9.74 -6.70 -1.48
CA MET A 74 8.91 -6.74 -2.69
C MET A 74 8.05 -5.49 -2.80
N MET A 75 7.40 -5.06 -1.72
CA MET A 75 6.57 -3.86 -1.70
C MET A 75 7.39 -2.59 -1.92
N SER A 76 8.59 -2.52 -1.34
CA SER A 76 9.52 -1.41 -1.58
C SER A 76 9.91 -1.31 -3.07
N ALA A 77 10.22 -2.42 -3.70
CA ALA A 77 10.55 -2.47 -5.12
C ALA A 77 9.36 -2.10 -6.01
N LEU A 78 8.15 -2.63 -5.73
CA LEU A 78 6.94 -2.33 -6.48
C LEU A 78 6.59 -0.83 -6.41
N HIS A 79 6.58 -0.24 -5.21
CA HIS A 79 6.32 1.20 -5.07
C HIS A 79 7.41 2.05 -5.72
N GLY A 80 8.67 1.63 -5.65
CA GLY A 80 9.75 2.29 -6.37
C GLY A 80 9.59 2.27 -7.88
N ILE A 81 8.98 1.23 -8.45
CA ILE A 81 8.61 1.16 -9.88
C ILE A 81 7.42 2.06 -10.18
N MET A 82 6.34 1.92 -9.42
CA MET A 82 5.12 2.69 -9.62
C MET A 82 5.35 4.20 -9.49
N PHE A 83 6.12 4.60 -8.49
CA PHE A 83 6.40 6.00 -8.19
C PHE A 83 7.47 6.66 -9.10
N LYS A 84 7.92 5.98 -10.16
CA LYS A 84 8.62 6.62 -11.29
C LYS A 84 7.69 7.42 -12.20
N GLU A 85 6.39 7.13 -12.15
CA GLU A 85 5.36 7.80 -12.96
C GLU A 85 4.75 8.96 -12.15
N ASP A 86 4.47 10.10 -12.78
CA ASP A 86 3.91 11.29 -12.10
C ASP A 86 2.54 11.01 -11.47
N ASN A 87 1.70 10.26 -12.18
CA ASN A 87 0.41 9.76 -11.72
C ASN A 87 0.43 8.22 -11.83
N TRP A 88 1.03 7.56 -10.88
CA TRP A 88 1.25 6.11 -10.90
C TRP A 88 0.00 5.30 -11.21
N PHE A 89 -1.17 5.75 -10.75
CA PHE A 89 -2.47 5.06 -10.95
C PHE A 89 -3.03 5.15 -12.38
N GLU A 90 -2.43 5.97 -13.25
CA GLU A 90 -2.79 5.99 -14.68
C GLU A 90 -2.20 4.79 -15.43
N LYS A 91 -1.13 4.20 -14.87
CA LYS A 91 -0.37 3.11 -15.48
C LYS A 91 -0.49 1.78 -14.74
N TYR A 92 -0.75 1.83 -13.42
CA TYR A 92 -0.79 0.67 -12.56
C TYR A 92 -2.08 0.62 -11.73
N ASN A 93 -2.63 -0.57 -11.56
CA ASN A 93 -3.63 -0.87 -10.56
C ASN A 93 -2.97 -1.66 -9.43
N PHE A 94 -2.79 -1.05 -8.26
CA PHE A 94 -2.26 -1.75 -7.10
C PHE A 94 -3.39 -2.29 -6.24
N ILE A 95 -3.40 -3.59 -6.02
CA ILE A 95 -4.39 -4.31 -5.21
C ILE A 95 -3.66 -5.22 -4.24
N ASN A 96 -3.94 -5.05 -2.95
CA ASN A 96 -3.43 -5.93 -1.90
C ASN A 96 -4.48 -7.01 -1.59
N ASP A 97 -4.24 -8.26 -1.98
CA ASP A 97 -5.13 -9.39 -1.68
C ASP A 97 -5.05 -9.81 -0.20
N ALA A 98 -3.85 -9.73 0.39
CA ALA A 98 -3.64 -10.05 1.80
C ALA A 98 -4.00 -8.86 2.70
N GLY A 99 -5.31 -8.56 2.83
CA GLY A 99 -5.77 -7.38 3.56
C GLY A 99 -5.26 -7.29 5.00
N HIS A 100 -5.05 -8.41 5.67
CA HIS A 100 -4.46 -8.46 7.02
C HIS A 100 -3.00 -7.97 7.06
N ALA A 101 -2.34 -7.83 5.92
CA ALA A 101 -0.99 -7.28 5.79
C ALA A 101 -0.97 -5.77 5.42
N GLU A 102 -2.10 -5.09 5.50
CA GLU A 102 -2.25 -3.68 5.13
C GLU A 102 -1.35 -2.74 5.98
N ASN A 103 -1.02 -3.12 7.22
CA ASN A 103 -0.08 -2.38 8.06
C ASN A 103 1.31 -2.21 7.39
N GLY A 104 1.77 -3.18 6.61
CA GLY A 104 3.00 -3.04 5.81
C GLY A 104 2.86 -1.98 4.72
N ILE A 105 1.69 -1.88 4.10
CA ILE A 105 1.39 -0.84 3.10
C ILE A 105 1.31 0.54 3.77
N TYR A 106 0.65 0.66 4.93
CA TYR A 106 0.61 1.91 5.68
C TYR A 106 2.00 2.39 6.11
N ALA A 107 2.85 1.47 6.59
CA ALA A 107 4.23 1.79 6.94
C ALA A 107 5.00 2.36 5.75
N LEU A 108 4.90 1.69 4.61
CA LEU A 108 5.57 2.10 3.38
C LEU A 108 5.04 3.46 2.88
N ARG A 109 3.73 3.66 2.88
CA ARG A 109 3.10 4.93 2.48
C ARG A 109 3.52 6.07 3.39
N ALA A 110 3.60 5.85 4.70
CA ALA A 110 4.06 6.86 5.64
C ALA A 110 5.54 7.23 5.42
N LEU A 111 6.38 6.28 4.99
CA LEU A 111 7.77 6.58 4.61
C LEU A 111 7.86 7.50 3.41
N TYR A 112 6.98 7.35 2.43
CA TYR A 112 6.90 8.23 1.26
C TYR A 112 6.11 9.52 1.50
N GLY A 113 5.39 9.65 2.63
CA GLY A 113 4.43 10.73 2.84
C GLY A 113 3.27 10.68 1.85
N TYR A 114 2.97 9.50 1.29
CA TYR A 114 1.91 9.30 0.32
C TYR A 114 0.54 9.56 0.96
N ASP A 115 -0.37 10.21 0.24
CA ASP A 115 -1.71 10.64 0.71
C ASP A 115 -1.70 11.43 2.04
N ASN A 116 -0.62 12.19 2.27
CA ASN A 116 -0.34 12.95 3.50
C ASN A 116 -0.22 12.09 4.77
N LEU A 117 -0.04 10.78 4.63
CA LEU A 117 0.18 9.88 5.75
C LEU A 117 1.54 10.14 6.39
N LYS A 118 1.55 10.37 7.71
CA LYS A 118 2.73 10.66 8.52
C LYS A 118 3.08 9.48 9.42
N LEU A 119 4.34 9.40 9.84
CA LEU A 119 4.76 8.39 10.82
C LEU A 119 3.98 8.48 12.14
N SER A 120 3.59 9.69 12.56
CA SER A 120 2.77 9.89 13.77
C SER A 120 1.40 9.23 13.68
N ASP A 121 0.82 9.13 12.48
CA ASP A 121 -0.53 8.61 12.27
C ASP A 121 -0.56 7.09 12.46
N LEU A 122 0.58 6.41 12.27
CA LEU A 122 0.73 4.97 12.44
C LEU A 122 0.38 4.49 13.86
N LYS A 123 0.52 5.37 14.87
CA LYS A 123 0.12 5.09 16.25
C LYS A 123 -1.39 4.80 16.39
N GLY A 124 -2.19 5.33 15.47
CA GLY A 124 -3.64 5.12 15.44
C GLY A 124 -4.07 3.82 14.76
N PHE A 125 -3.14 2.97 14.30
CA PHE A 125 -3.50 1.73 13.62
C PHE A 125 -4.49 0.89 14.44
N ARG A 126 -5.62 0.53 13.82
CA ARG A 126 -6.76 -0.19 14.42
C ARG A 126 -7.48 0.55 15.55
N SER A 127 -7.24 1.83 15.77
CA SER A 127 -8.11 2.61 16.65
C SER A 127 -9.40 3.01 15.92
N ILE A 128 -10.47 3.19 16.69
CA ILE A 128 -11.82 3.49 16.15
C ILE A 128 -11.82 4.79 15.34
N GLU A 129 -11.02 5.78 15.73
CA GLU A 129 -10.98 7.10 15.10
C GLU A 129 -9.99 7.18 13.92
N SER A 130 -9.26 6.11 13.64
CA SER A 130 -8.23 6.10 12.61
C SER A 130 -8.75 5.54 11.27
N LYS A 131 -8.32 6.15 10.18
CA LYS A 131 -8.50 5.56 8.84
C LYS A 131 -7.59 4.35 8.57
N LEU A 132 -6.63 4.08 9.47
CA LEU A 132 -5.70 2.95 9.38
C LEU A 132 -6.33 1.70 10.00
N THR A 133 -7.27 1.15 9.28
CA THR A 133 -8.03 -0.05 9.66
C THR A 133 -7.20 -1.32 9.53
N GLY A 134 -7.70 -2.44 10.09
CA GLY A 134 -6.99 -3.73 10.03
C GLY A 134 -6.85 -4.32 8.63
N HIS A 135 -7.67 -3.88 7.70
CA HIS A 135 -7.69 -4.23 6.27
C HIS A 135 -7.80 -2.94 5.46
N GLY A 136 -7.50 -2.98 4.18
CA GLY A 136 -7.64 -1.81 3.30
C GLY A 136 -9.12 -1.51 3.03
N GLU A 137 -9.55 -0.29 3.36
CA GLU A 137 -10.94 0.15 3.21
C GLU A 137 -11.01 1.37 2.28
N ALA A 138 -11.43 1.15 1.03
CA ALA A 138 -11.47 2.19 0.01
C ALA A 138 -12.42 3.35 0.37
N HIS A 139 -13.50 3.08 1.14
CA HIS A 139 -14.44 4.12 1.55
C HIS A 139 -13.91 5.01 2.68
N LEU A 140 -13.04 4.50 3.54
CA LEU A 140 -12.38 5.25 4.62
C LEU A 140 -11.06 5.88 4.17
N ASN A 141 -10.41 5.27 3.19
CA ASN A 141 -9.08 5.66 2.71
C ASN A 141 -9.01 5.68 1.18
N PRO A 142 -9.87 6.46 0.50
CA PRO A 142 -10.00 6.43 -0.95
C PRO A 142 -8.74 6.94 -1.69
N GLU A 143 -7.91 7.74 -1.02
CA GLU A 143 -6.67 8.28 -1.60
C GLU A 143 -5.55 7.25 -1.62
N GLY A 144 -5.68 6.17 -0.88
CA GLY A 144 -4.64 5.15 -0.76
C GLY A 144 -5.07 3.72 -1.07
N VAL A 145 -6.36 3.44 -1.13
CA VAL A 145 -6.89 2.10 -1.38
C VAL A 145 -7.85 2.14 -2.55
N LEU A 146 -7.49 1.46 -3.65
CA LEU A 146 -8.31 1.40 -4.86
C LEU A 146 -9.57 0.56 -4.63
N ILE A 147 -9.41 -0.62 -4.04
CA ILE A 147 -10.46 -1.58 -3.75
C ILE A 147 -10.28 -2.09 -2.32
N SER A 148 -11.38 -2.12 -1.55
CA SER A 148 -11.38 -2.72 -0.22
C SER A 148 -11.02 -4.19 -0.28
N ASN A 149 -10.25 -4.65 0.69
CA ASN A 149 -9.81 -6.03 0.83
C ASN A 149 -10.25 -6.61 2.18
N GLY A 150 -9.80 -7.82 2.49
CA GLY A 150 -10.11 -8.51 3.76
C GLY A 150 -10.39 -9.99 3.54
N PRO A 151 -11.44 -10.36 2.75
CA PRO A 151 -11.65 -11.77 2.41
C PRO A 151 -10.48 -12.31 1.57
N LEU A 152 -9.75 -13.29 2.11
CA LEU A 152 -8.59 -13.88 1.45
C LEU A 152 -8.97 -14.50 0.09
N GLY A 153 -8.16 -14.28 -0.92
CA GLY A 153 -8.38 -14.76 -2.29
C GLY A 153 -9.35 -13.94 -3.12
N SER A 154 -9.96 -12.89 -2.56
CA SER A 154 -10.89 -12.03 -3.33
C SER A 154 -10.19 -10.97 -4.18
N GLY A 155 -9.00 -10.56 -3.80
CA GLY A 155 -8.23 -9.52 -4.51
C GLY A 155 -7.78 -9.96 -5.91
N VAL A 156 -7.42 -11.22 -6.08
CA VAL A 156 -6.98 -11.76 -7.39
C VAL A 156 -8.08 -11.68 -8.45
N PRO A 157 -9.31 -12.20 -8.23
CA PRO A 157 -10.39 -12.05 -9.21
C PRO A 157 -10.85 -10.60 -9.40
N GLN A 158 -10.77 -9.76 -8.36
CA GLN A 158 -11.03 -8.33 -8.49
C GLN A 158 -9.99 -7.65 -9.40
N ALA A 159 -8.71 -7.96 -9.23
CA ALA A 159 -7.63 -7.48 -10.09
C ALA A 159 -7.84 -7.94 -11.54
N GLN A 160 -8.22 -9.19 -11.76
CA GLN A 160 -8.53 -9.72 -13.08
C GLN A 160 -9.71 -9.00 -13.74
N GLY A 161 -10.72 -8.62 -12.96
CA GLY A 161 -11.88 -7.87 -13.46
C GLY A 161 -11.57 -6.42 -13.79
N LEU A 162 -10.47 -5.87 -13.25
CA LEU A 162 -9.99 -4.51 -13.54
C LEU A 162 -9.04 -4.44 -14.74
N ALA A 163 -8.35 -5.53 -15.05
CA ALA A 163 -7.41 -5.62 -16.17
C ALA A 163 -8.14 -5.74 -17.51
#